data_2f97d0a4153cc2e8fab3f07c1b6079a8
#
_entry.id   2f97d0a4153cc2e8fab3f07c1b6079a8
#
_cell.length_a   1.000
_cell.length_b   1.000
_cell.length_c   1.000
_cell.angle_alpha   90.00
_cell.angle_beta   90.00
_cell.angle_gamma   90.00
#
_symmetry.space_group_name_H-M   'P 1'
#
loop_
_entity.id
_entity.type
_entity.pdbx_description
1 polymer ?
#
loop_
_entity_poly.entity_id
_entity_poly.type
_entity_poly.pdbx_seq_one_letter_code
_entity_poly.pdbx_strand_id
1 'polypeptide(L)'
;ESNFSGVMPLEIVVDTKMKKGVQNLNLLKKVNSFENFLEDKEYVSSPISLVTFIKASRQAYYNNNPSYYSLPNNRDKNFIFRYLSEGYQDNVSNDNISKSFVDSIGQKMRISLNVADLGSYKLDSVVKNVFQPEIDKIFSNSKAEVKMTGTTLIFIKGINFLVDNLLKSMLLAFFIISVIMSLLFKNIKMVII
;
A
#
# COMPACT_ATOMS: atom_id res chain seq x y z
N GLU A 1 -12.40 15.23 -9.15
CA GLU A 1 -12.14 13.80 -8.79
C GLU A 1 -12.57 12.84 -9.90
N SER A 2 -13.58 13.17 -10.73
CA SER A 2 -14.05 12.29 -11.81
C SER A 2 -12.99 11.97 -12.88
N ASN A 3 -11.92 12.73 -12.99
CA ASN A 3 -10.85 12.56 -13.98
C ASN A 3 -9.55 11.99 -13.40
N PHE A 4 -9.44 11.82 -12.09
CA PHE A 4 -8.27 11.24 -11.42
C PHE A 4 -8.75 10.17 -10.43
N SER A 5 -8.38 8.92 -10.67
CA SER A 5 -8.75 7.77 -9.84
C SER A 5 -8.05 7.81 -8.47
N GLY A 6 -8.47 8.75 -7.61
CA GLY A 6 -7.93 8.90 -6.26
C GLY A 6 -6.80 9.93 -6.15
N VAL A 7 -6.74 10.59 -4.99
CA VAL A 7 -5.76 11.63 -4.67
C VAL A 7 -4.88 11.26 -3.48
N MET A 8 -5.18 10.17 -2.77
CA MET A 8 -4.47 9.76 -1.56
C MET A 8 -3.47 8.65 -1.88
N PRO A 9 -2.16 8.92 -1.91
CA PRO A 9 -1.15 7.92 -2.26
C PRO A 9 -1.03 6.86 -1.15
N LEU A 10 -1.13 5.60 -1.56
CA LEU A 10 -0.90 4.44 -0.74
C LEU A 10 0.21 3.59 -1.36
N GLU A 11 1.11 3.11 -0.55
CA GLU A 11 2.20 2.26 -0.97
C GLU A 11 2.18 0.94 -0.21
N ILE A 12 2.47 -0.13 -0.92
CA ILE A 12 2.54 -1.48 -0.36
C ILE A 12 3.92 -2.03 -0.67
N VAL A 13 4.67 -2.31 0.38
CA VAL A 13 6.03 -2.85 0.29
C VAL A 13 5.98 -4.34 0.52
N VAL A 14 6.49 -5.09 -0.45
CA VAL A 14 6.66 -6.54 -0.38
C VAL A 14 8.13 -6.85 -0.17
N ASP A 15 8.51 -7.31 1.02
CA ASP A 15 9.86 -7.74 1.37
C ASP A 15 9.97 -9.26 1.24
N THR A 16 10.73 -9.72 0.29
CA THR A 16 10.90 -11.16 0.00
C THR A 16 11.83 -11.87 0.98
N LYS A 17 12.57 -11.13 1.81
CA LYS A 17 13.65 -11.62 2.70
C LYS A 17 14.78 -12.35 1.97
N MET A 18 14.86 -12.23 0.66
CA MET A 18 15.85 -12.92 -0.18
C MET A 18 16.44 -11.97 -1.24
N LYS A 19 17.76 -12.00 -1.44
CA LYS A 19 18.40 -11.28 -2.54
C LYS A 19 17.81 -11.74 -3.87
N LYS A 20 17.48 -10.77 -4.76
CA LYS A 20 16.82 -11.02 -6.04
C LYS A 20 15.47 -11.76 -5.93
N GLY A 21 14.87 -11.77 -4.73
CA GLY A 21 13.61 -12.45 -4.47
C GLY A 21 12.44 -11.90 -5.27
N VAL A 22 12.50 -10.62 -5.66
CA VAL A 22 11.49 -9.96 -6.51
C VAL A 22 11.38 -10.57 -7.91
N GLN A 23 12.39 -11.34 -8.37
CA GLN A 23 12.37 -12.05 -9.65
C GLN A 23 11.71 -13.42 -9.57
N ASN A 24 11.21 -13.83 -8.40
CA ASN A 24 10.53 -15.11 -8.23
C ASN A 24 9.14 -15.07 -8.88
N LEU A 25 8.90 -15.91 -9.88
CA LEU A 25 7.62 -15.94 -10.60
C LEU A 25 6.42 -16.27 -9.72
N ASN A 26 6.59 -17.11 -8.70
CA ASN A 26 5.49 -17.42 -7.78
C ASN A 26 5.11 -16.18 -6.94
N LEU A 27 6.09 -15.39 -6.53
CA LEU A 27 5.85 -14.13 -5.85
C LEU A 27 5.18 -13.12 -6.79
N LEU A 28 5.71 -12.97 -8.02
CA LEU A 28 5.12 -12.07 -9.01
C LEU A 28 3.67 -12.41 -9.34
N LYS A 29 3.33 -13.71 -9.40
CA LYS A 29 1.93 -14.16 -9.57
C LYS A 29 1.05 -13.74 -8.38
N LYS A 30 1.55 -13.84 -7.15
CA LYS A 30 0.84 -13.39 -5.95
C LYS A 30 0.62 -11.86 -5.97
N VAL A 31 1.66 -11.11 -6.32
CA VAL A 31 1.55 -9.65 -6.47
C VAL A 31 0.53 -9.29 -7.56
N ASN A 32 0.59 -9.96 -8.71
CA ASN A 32 -0.37 -9.76 -9.79
C ASN A 32 -1.83 -10.08 -9.37
N SER A 33 -2.03 -11.15 -8.60
CA SER A 33 -3.36 -11.47 -8.08
C SER A 33 -3.87 -10.41 -7.11
N PHE A 34 -2.97 -9.82 -6.33
CA PHE A 34 -3.32 -8.73 -5.44
C PHE A 34 -3.59 -7.42 -6.20
N GLU A 35 -2.82 -7.11 -7.25
CA GLU A 35 -3.08 -5.97 -8.13
C GLU A 35 -4.45 -6.08 -8.81
N ASN A 36 -4.78 -7.24 -9.35
CA ASN A 36 -6.11 -7.47 -9.94
C ASN A 36 -7.24 -7.27 -8.92
N PHE A 37 -7.05 -7.75 -7.68
CA PHE A 37 -8.00 -7.50 -6.59
C PHE A 37 -8.18 -6.00 -6.29
N LEU A 38 -7.09 -5.21 -6.37
CA LEU A 38 -7.14 -3.77 -6.17
C LEU A 38 -7.83 -3.06 -7.35
N GLU A 39 -7.57 -3.48 -8.59
CA GLU A 39 -8.18 -2.93 -9.80
C GLU A 39 -9.70 -3.12 -9.85
N ASP A 40 -10.23 -4.17 -9.21
CA ASP A 40 -11.67 -4.41 -9.06
C ASP A 40 -12.37 -3.40 -8.12
N LYS A 41 -11.62 -2.51 -7.45
CA LYS A 41 -12.17 -1.53 -6.52
C LYS A 41 -12.29 -0.16 -7.19
N GLU A 42 -13.51 0.34 -7.35
CA GLU A 42 -13.80 1.64 -7.99
C GLU A 42 -13.10 2.84 -7.31
N TYR A 43 -12.77 2.70 -6.02
CA TYR A 43 -12.09 3.73 -5.22
C TYR A 43 -10.57 3.62 -5.23
N VAL A 44 -10.00 2.74 -6.04
CA VAL A 44 -8.55 2.52 -6.16
C VAL A 44 -8.12 2.79 -7.60
N SER A 45 -7.02 3.54 -7.78
CA SER A 45 -6.39 3.67 -9.10
C SER A 45 -5.71 2.37 -9.51
N SER A 46 -5.48 2.19 -10.81
CA SER A 46 -4.65 1.08 -11.28
C SER A 46 -3.30 1.08 -10.56
N PRO A 47 -2.92 -0.01 -9.88
CA PRO A 47 -1.65 -0.11 -9.17
C PRO A 47 -0.48 -0.16 -10.15
N ILE A 48 0.64 0.45 -9.77
CA ILE A 48 1.88 0.42 -10.55
C ILE A 48 2.97 -0.25 -9.71
N SER A 49 3.60 -1.28 -10.28
CA SER A 49 4.67 -2.02 -9.62
C SER A 49 5.66 -2.60 -10.62
N LEU A 50 6.62 -3.37 -10.13
CA LEU A 50 7.51 -4.17 -10.97
C LEU A 50 6.72 -5.09 -11.93
N VAL A 51 5.58 -5.62 -11.50
CA VAL A 51 4.71 -6.51 -12.33
C VAL A 51 4.21 -5.78 -13.57
N THR A 52 3.79 -4.52 -13.43
CA THR A 52 3.37 -3.67 -14.55
C THR A 52 4.47 -3.54 -15.61
N PHE A 53 5.71 -3.28 -15.16
CA PHE A 53 6.87 -3.15 -16.08
C PHE A 53 7.24 -4.48 -16.73
N ILE A 54 7.16 -5.60 -16.00
CA ILE A 54 7.42 -6.94 -16.55
C ILE A 54 6.39 -7.27 -17.64
N LYS A 55 5.10 -6.99 -17.40
CA LYS A 55 4.03 -7.20 -18.39
C LYS A 55 4.28 -6.34 -19.65
N ALA A 56 4.58 -5.04 -19.44
CA ALA A 56 4.88 -4.14 -20.55
C ALA A 56 6.12 -4.55 -21.34
N SER A 57 7.20 -4.96 -20.66
CA SER A 57 8.42 -5.45 -21.30
C SER A 57 8.17 -6.72 -22.11
N ARG A 58 7.34 -7.62 -21.62
CA ARG A 58 6.95 -8.80 -22.37
C ARG A 58 6.15 -8.46 -23.62
N GLN A 59 5.18 -7.55 -23.50
CA GLN A 59 4.43 -7.07 -24.66
C GLN A 59 5.34 -6.42 -25.70
N ALA A 60 6.25 -5.53 -25.26
CA ALA A 60 7.22 -4.87 -26.14
C ALA A 60 8.13 -5.88 -26.83
N TYR A 61 8.65 -6.89 -26.12
CA TYR A 61 9.47 -7.95 -26.69
C TYR A 61 8.76 -8.73 -27.80
N TYR A 62 7.43 -8.91 -27.71
CA TYR A 62 6.59 -9.54 -28.72
C TYR A 62 5.90 -8.53 -29.66
N ASN A 63 6.64 -7.53 -30.13
CA ASN A 63 6.19 -6.52 -31.11
C ASN A 63 4.94 -5.73 -30.68
N ASN A 64 4.84 -5.39 -29.41
CA ASN A 64 3.71 -4.64 -28.82
C ASN A 64 2.33 -5.32 -28.96
N ASN A 65 2.29 -6.62 -29.14
CA ASN A 65 1.04 -7.37 -29.23
C ASN A 65 0.34 -7.42 -27.85
N PRO A 66 -0.89 -6.88 -27.71
CA PRO A 66 -1.62 -6.82 -26.44
C PRO A 66 -1.84 -8.19 -25.77
N SER A 67 -1.91 -9.28 -26.55
CA SER A 67 -2.06 -10.63 -25.99
C SER A 67 -0.89 -11.07 -25.11
N TYR A 68 0.25 -10.39 -25.20
CA TYR A 68 1.43 -10.66 -24.37
C TYR A 68 1.57 -9.74 -23.16
N TYR A 69 0.58 -8.87 -22.90
CA TYR A 69 0.55 -8.09 -21.66
C TYR A 69 0.17 -8.97 -20.46
N SER A 70 1.09 -9.82 -20.08
CA SER A 70 0.92 -10.79 -18.99
C SER A 70 2.28 -11.18 -18.40
N LEU A 71 2.28 -11.80 -17.23
CA LEU A 71 3.53 -12.29 -16.63
C LEU A 71 4.21 -13.34 -17.53
N PRO A 72 5.56 -13.32 -17.58
CA PRO A 72 6.31 -14.32 -18.33
C PRO A 72 6.12 -15.71 -17.74
N ASN A 73 6.26 -16.71 -18.58
CA ASN A 73 6.34 -18.10 -18.16
C ASN A 73 7.81 -18.51 -17.90
N ASN A 74 8.03 -19.77 -17.51
CA ASN A 74 9.40 -20.25 -17.24
C ASN A 74 10.31 -20.25 -18.46
N ARG A 75 9.75 -20.27 -19.69
CA ARG A 75 10.54 -20.33 -20.94
C ARG A 75 11.06 -18.96 -21.34
N ASP A 76 10.22 -17.92 -21.21
CA ASP A 76 10.56 -16.56 -21.64
C ASP A 76 11.05 -15.64 -20.49
N LYS A 77 10.96 -16.11 -19.24
CA LYS A 77 11.37 -15.37 -18.07
C LYS A 77 12.73 -14.70 -18.20
N ASN A 78 13.77 -15.48 -18.53
CA ASN A 78 15.14 -14.97 -18.55
C ASN A 78 15.34 -13.91 -19.64
N PHE A 79 14.69 -14.09 -20.80
CA PHE A 79 14.74 -13.12 -21.90
C PHE A 79 14.03 -11.82 -21.50
N ILE A 80 12.85 -11.90 -20.88
CA ILE A 80 12.09 -10.73 -20.47
C ILE A 80 12.83 -9.96 -19.38
N PHE A 81 13.39 -10.64 -18.37
CA PHE A 81 14.17 -9.95 -17.33
C PHE A 81 15.45 -9.32 -17.90
N ARG A 82 16.11 -9.96 -18.86
CA ARG A 82 17.25 -9.37 -19.55
C ARG A 82 16.84 -8.17 -20.40
N TYR A 83 15.78 -8.27 -21.16
CA TYR A 83 15.20 -7.17 -21.94
C TYR A 83 14.82 -5.99 -21.04
N LEU A 84 14.21 -6.25 -19.89
CA LEU A 84 13.91 -5.24 -18.88
C LEU A 84 15.17 -4.55 -18.37
N SER A 85 16.28 -5.28 -18.17
CA SER A 85 17.55 -4.73 -17.69
C SER A 85 18.35 -4.02 -18.78
N GLU A 86 18.33 -4.49 -20.02
CA GLU A 86 19.06 -3.93 -21.17
C GLU A 86 18.34 -2.72 -21.75
N GLY A 87 17.02 -2.70 -21.81
CA GLY A 87 16.24 -1.54 -22.27
C GLY A 87 16.41 -0.28 -21.41
N TYR A 88 17.11 -0.39 -20.27
CA TYR A 88 17.51 0.71 -19.41
C TYR A 88 18.92 1.26 -19.71
N GLN A 89 19.68 0.67 -20.64
CA GLN A 89 21.03 1.13 -20.98
C GLN A 89 21.07 2.10 -22.16
N ASP A 90 20.03 2.16 -23.00
CA ASP A 90 19.96 3.07 -24.13
C ASP A 90 19.39 4.45 -23.71
N ASN A 91 20.32 5.32 -23.40
CA ASN A 91 20.35 6.80 -23.62
C ASN A 91 19.06 7.62 -23.53
N VAL A 92 18.26 7.55 -22.47
CA VAL A 92 17.47 8.72 -22.07
C VAL A 92 17.37 8.76 -20.53
N SER A 93 18.03 9.78 -19.96
CA SER A 93 17.93 10.22 -18.54
C SER A 93 18.06 9.15 -17.46
N ASN A 94 19.01 9.39 -16.58
CA ASN A 94 19.55 8.58 -15.47
C ASN A 94 18.58 8.11 -14.38
N ASP A 95 17.29 8.10 -14.59
CA ASP A 95 16.30 7.57 -13.64
C ASP A 95 15.73 6.26 -14.16
N ASN A 96 16.41 5.17 -13.81
CA ASN A 96 15.87 3.82 -14.00
C ASN A 96 14.53 3.70 -13.27
N ILE A 97 13.41 3.77 -13.99
CA ILE A 97 12.05 3.65 -13.47
C ILE A 97 11.90 2.41 -12.59
N SER A 98 12.56 1.30 -12.94
CA SER A 98 12.58 0.08 -12.13
C SER A 98 13.20 0.29 -10.74
N LYS A 99 14.18 1.20 -10.59
CA LYS A 99 14.78 1.53 -9.30
C LYS A 99 13.81 2.24 -8.37
N SER A 100 12.76 2.86 -8.90
CA SER A 100 11.70 3.45 -8.08
C SER A 100 10.79 2.41 -7.44
N PHE A 101 10.77 1.17 -7.97
CA PHE A 101 9.87 0.11 -7.51
C PHE A 101 10.59 -1.10 -6.90
N VAL A 102 11.92 -1.14 -6.99
CA VAL A 102 12.74 -2.24 -6.48
C VAL A 102 13.97 -1.68 -5.77
N ASP A 103 14.33 -2.24 -4.65
CA ASP A 103 15.56 -1.88 -3.96
C ASP A 103 16.82 -2.36 -4.71
N SER A 104 17.98 -1.84 -4.34
CA SER A 104 19.28 -2.08 -5.00
C SER A 104 19.71 -3.55 -5.03
N ILE A 105 19.22 -4.37 -4.09
CA ILE A 105 19.55 -5.80 -4.00
C ILE A 105 18.46 -6.72 -4.56
N GLY A 106 17.35 -6.17 -5.03
CA GLY A 106 16.21 -6.92 -5.56
C GLY A 106 15.47 -7.74 -4.49
N GLN A 107 15.50 -7.30 -3.24
CA GLN A 107 14.83 -7.97 -2.13
C GLN A 107 13.42 -7.42 -1.93
N LYS A 108 13.24 -6.11 -2.03
CA LYS A 108 11.98 -5.44 -1.78
C LYS A 108 11.41 -4.87 -3.07
N MET A 109 10.10 -4.96 -3.20
CA MET A 109 9.37 -4.24 -4.25
C MET A 109 8.28 -3.38 -3.64
N ARG A 110 7.93 -2.32 -4.38
CA ARG A 110 6.86 -1.38 -4.04
C ARG A 110 5.73 -1.49 -5.04
N ILE A 111 4.51 -1.51 -4.55
CA ILE A 111 3.28 -1.33 -5.30
C ILE A 111 2.78 0.06 -4.92
N SER A 112 2.61 0.94 -5.90
CA SER A 112 2.13 2.31 -5.70
C SER A 112 0.75 2.44 -6.31
N LEU A 113 -0.17 3.01 -5.57
CA LEU A 113 -1.54 3.27 -6.00
C LEU A 113 -2.10 4.52 -5.31
N ASN A 114 -3.16 5.06 -5.86
CA ASN A 114 -3.93 6.11 -5.22
C ASN A 114 -5.30 5.58 -4.81
N VAL A 115 -5.80 6.07 -3.68
CA VAL A 115 -7.15 5.76 -3.19
C VAL A 115 -7.97 7.04 -3.21
N ALA A 116 -9.26 6.95 -3.54
CA ALA A 116 -10.18 8.07 -3.44
C ALA A 116 -10.25 8.60 -2.01
N ASP A 117 -10.54 9.88 -1.85
CA ASP A 117 -10.76 10.44 -0.52
C ASP A 117 -12.10 9.96 0.05
N LEU A 118 -12.03 8.90 0.82
CA LEU A 118 -13.16 8.31 1.53
C LEU A 118 -13.36 8.91 2.94
N GLY A 119 -12.49 9.85 3.32
CA GLY A 119 -12.36 10.31 4.70
C GLY A 119 -11.59 9.29 5.58
N SER A 120 -10.94 9.78 6.64
CA SER A 120 -10.00 9.00 7.46
C SER A 120 -10.61 7.74 8.08
N TYR A 121 -11.85 7.79 8.54
CA TYR A 121 -12.53 6.66 9.19
C TYR A 121 -12.82 5.51 8.21
N LYS A 122 -13.40 5.82 7.04
CA LYS A 122 -13.68 4.81 6.01
C LYS A 122 -12.39 4.22 5.44
N LEU A 123 -11.40 5.07 5.24
CA LEU A 123 -10.12 4.64 4.69
C LEU A 123 -9.37 3.71 5.65
N ASP A 124 -9.38 4.00 6.96
CA ASP A 124 -8.84 3.09 8.00
C ASP A 124 -9.57 1.74 8.00
N SER A 125 -10.90 1.76 7.85
CA SER A 125 -11.72 0.55 7.74
C SER A 125 -11.37 -0.27 6.48
N VAL A 126 -11.22 0.38 5.32
CA VAL A 126 -10.81 -0.28 4.07
C VAL A 126 -9.43 -0.93 4.21
N VAL A 127 -8.47 -0.20 4.77
CA VAL A 127 -7.11 -0.71 4.99
C VAL A 127 -7.12 -1.94 5.89
N LYS A 128 -7.85 -1.89 7.01
CA LYS A 128 -7.87 -2.97 8.01
C LYS A 128 -8.76 -4.16 7.63
N ASN A 129 -9.91 -3.89 7.02
CA ASN A 129 -10.95 -4.92 6.83
C ASN A 129 -11.05 -5.44 5.40
N VAL A 130 -10.43 -4.75 4.42
CA VAL A 130 -10.46 -5.15 3.01
C VAL A 130 -9.05 -5.49 2.52
N PHE A 131 -8.09 -4.58 2.64
CA PHE A 131 -6.76 -4.80 2.08
C PHE A 131 -5.92 -5.77 2.91
N GLN A 132 -5.88 -5.60 4.24
CA GLN A 132 -5.08 -6.47 5.11
C GLN A 132 -5.50 -7.95 5.04
N PRO A 133 -6.79 -8.31 5.13
CA PRO A 133 -7.20 -9.71 5.02
C PRO A 133 -6.87 -10.35 3.67
N GLU A 134 -6.96 -9.59 2.57
CA GLU A 134 -6.61 -10.13 1.25
C GLU A 134 -5.10 -10.29 1.09
N ILE A 135 -4.29 -9.38 1.64
CA ILE A 135 -2.84 -9.54 1.74
C ILE A 135 -2.51 -10.83 2.52
N ASP A 136 -3.10 -11.00 3.70
CA ASP A 136 -2.85 -12.17 4.55
C ASP A 136 -3.25 -13.47 3.84
N LYS A 137 -4.35 -13.48 3.11
CA LYS A 137 -4.82 -14.62 2.32
C LYS A 137 -3.88 -14.97 1.18
N ILE A 138 -3.50 -13.99 0.33
CA ILE A 138 -2.66 -14.22 -0.86
C ILE A 138 -1.24 -14.60 -0.44
N PHE A 139 -0.70 -13.98 0.60
CA PHE A 139 0.68 -14.15 1.01
C PHE A 139 0.87 -15.16 2.16
N SER A 140 -0.20 -15.79 2.69
CA SER A 140 -0.16 -16.76 3.80
C SER A 140 0.91 -17.84 3.64
N ASN A 141 1.08 -18.37 2.43
CA ASN A 141 2.06 -19.42 2.11
C ASN A 141 3.36 -18.85 1.50
N SER A 142 3.74 -17.65 1.90
CA SER A 142 4.95 -16.98 1.42
C SER A 142 5.83 -16.58 2.60
N LYS A 143 7.15 -16.62 2.40
CA LYS A 143 8.11 -16.02 3.35
C LYS A 143 8.19 -14.50 3.21
N ALA A 144 7.49 -13.92 2.23
CA ALA A 144 7.47 -12.49 2.01
C ALA A 144 6.64 -11.79 3.09
N GLU A 145 7.15 -10.70 3.59
CA GLU A 145 6.45 -9.80 4.49
C GLU A 145 5.87 -8.64 3.68
N VAL A 146 4.57 -8.40 3.83
CA VAL A 146 3.88 -7.31 3.11
C VAL A 146 3.45 -6.25 4.11
N LYS A 147 3.83 -5.00 3.85
CA LYS A 147 3.50 -3.85 4.70
C LYS A 147 2.88 -2.74 3.87
N MET A 148 1.74 -2.25 4.32
CA MET A 148 1.17 -1.01 3.80
C MET A 148 1.87 0.19 4.44
N THR A 149 2.17 1.20 3.63
CA THR A 149 2.83 2.45 4.02
C THR A 149 2.34 3.60 3.13
N GLY A 150 2.98 4.73 3.20
CA GLY A 150 2.63 5.92 2.44
C GLY A 150 2.07 7.02 3.32
N THR A 151 2.03 8.23 2.77
CA THR A 151 1.58 9.44 3.49
C THR A 151 0.16 9.32 3.98
N THR A 152 -0.71 8.69 3.20
CA THR A 152 -2.11 8.43 3.55
C THR A 152 -2.24 7.61 4.84
N LEU A 153 -1.46 6.54 4.97
CA LEU A 153 -1.50 5.70 6.17
C LEU A 153 -0.95 6.41 7.40
N ILE A 154 0.11 7.22 7.22
CA ILE A 154 0.68 8.05 8.30
C ILE A 154 -0.36 9.07 8.75
N PHE A 155 -1.07 9.71 7.81
CA PHE A 155 -2.13 10.67 8.08
C PHE A 155 -3.27 10.03 8.90
N ILE A 156 -3.78 8.86 8.48
CA ILE A 156 -4.83 8.13 9.19
C ILE A 156 -4.41 7.81 10.63
N LYS A 157 -3.21 7.25 10.79
CA LYS A 157 -2.67 6.91 12.12
C LYS A 157 -2.49 8.14 13.00
N GLY A 158 -2.02 9.24 12.40
CA GLY A 158 -1.87 10.53 13.09
C GLY A 158 -3.21 11.07 13.58
N ILE A 159 -4.24 11.08 12.74
CA ILE A 159 -5.59 11.53 13.13
C ILE A 159 -6.16 10.66 14.25
N ASN A 160 -6.09 9.33 14.11
CA ASN A 160 -6.58 8.42 15.13
C ASN A 160 -5.89 8.67 16.50
N PHE A 161 -4.57 8.85 16.47
CA PHE A 161 -3.80 9.18 17.68
C PHE A 161 -4.22 10.50 18.30
N LEU A 162 -4.43 11.54 17.49
CA LEU A 162 -4.88 12.87 17.97
C LEU A 162 -6.28 12.79 18.59
N VAL A 163 -7.22 12.11 17.93
CA VAL A 163 -8.59 11.96 18.44
C VAL A 163 -8.62 11.18 19.75
N ASP A 164 -7.90 10.08 19.84
CA ASP A 164 -7.79 9.28 21.06
C ASP A 164 -7.22 10.08 22.24
N ASN A 165 -6.17 10.85 22.00
CA ASN A 165 -5.55 11.67 23.03
C ASN A 165 -6.43 12.86 23.43
N LEU A 166 -7.11 13.47 22.48
CA LEU A 166 -8.08 14.54 22.75
C LEU A 166 -9.22 14.04 23.65
N LEU A 167 -9.79 12.89 23.33
CA LEU A 167 -10.84 12.28 24.15
C LEU A 167 -10.35 11.95 25.56
N LYS A 168 -9.16 11.34 25.68
CA LYS A 168 -8.56 11.03 27.00
C LYS A 168 -8.30 12.28 27.82
N SER A 169 -7.76 13.34 27.21
CA SER A 169 -7.50 14.61 27.92
C SER A 169 -8.78 15.32 28.33
N MET A 170 -9.82 15.28 27.49
CA MET A 170 -11.12 15.81 27.80
C MET A 170 -11.77 15.09 29.00
N LEU A 171 -11.75 13.75 29.00
CA LEU A 171 -12.24 12.94 30.11
C LEU A 171 -11.47 13.23 31.41
N LEU A 172 -10.15 13.36 31.33
CA LEU A 172 -9.33 13.72 32.48
C LEU A 172 -9.68 15.10 33.02
N ALA A 173 -9.88 16.09 32.13
CA ALA A 173 -10.30 17.43 32.55
C ALA A 173 -11.67 17.43 33.26
N PHE A 174 -12.64 16.70 32.70
CA PHE A 174 -13.94 16.51 33.35
C PHE A 174 -13.82 15.87 34.74
N PHE A 175 -12.97 14.84 34.84
CA PHE A 175 -12.74 14.19 36.13
C PHE A 175 -12.13 15.14 37.16
N ILE A 176 -11.12 15.91 36.79
CA ILE A 176 -10.47 16.88 37.67
C ILE A 176 -11.48 17.97 38.13
N ILE A 177 -12.25 18.52 37.19
CA ILE A 177 -13.28 19.53 37.50
C ILE A 177 -14.31 18.94 38.46
N SER A 178 -14.78 17.71 38.23
CA SER A 178 -15.76 17.04 39.10
C SER A 178 -15.24 16.84 40.51
N VAL A 179 -13.94 16.45 40.65
CA VAL A 179 -13.31 16.33 41.98
C VAL A 179 -13.21 17.65 42.68
N ILE A 180 -12.77 18.72 42.00
CA ILE A 180 -12.66 20.07 42.58
C ILE A 180 -14.04 20.58 43.04
N MET A 181 -15.05 20.42 42.19
CA MET A 181 -16.44 20.85 42.53
C MET A 181 -16.96 20.04 43.71
N SER A 182 -16.73 18.74 43.79
CA SER A 182 -17.13 17.90 44.92
C SER A 182 -16.47 18.33 46.24
N LEU A 183 -15.20 18.72 46.19
CA LEU A 183 -14.48 19.23 47.37
C LEU A 183 -14.99 20.62 47.83
N LEU A 184 -15.29 21.52 46.89
CA LEU A 184 -15.76 22.86 47.15
C LEU A 184 -17.20 22.86 47.75
N PHE A 185 -18.11 22.12 47.15
CA PHE A 185 -19.52 22.14 47.53
C PHE A 185 -19.89 21.11 48.61
N LYS A 186 -18.98 20.22 49.02
CA LYS A 186 -19.20 19.15 50.02
C LYS A 186 -20.51 18.34 49.80
N ASN A 187 -21.03 18.36 48.59
CA ASN A 187 -22.33 17.77 48.29
C ASN A 187 -22.32 17.17 46.86
N ILE A 188 -22.14 15.86 46.75
CA ILE A 188 -22.03 15.15 45.48
C ILE A 188 -23.30 15.31 44.60
N LYS A 189 -24.46 15.56 45.20
CA LYS A 189 -25.71 15.77 44.44
C LYS A 189 -25.69 17.03 43.57
N MET A 190 -24.89 18.06 43.92
CA MET A 190 -24.76 19.30 43.14
C MET A 190 -23.81 19.17 41.95
N VAL A 191 -23.02 18.10 41.86
CA VAL A 191 -22.05 17.89 40.78
C VAL A 191 -22.70 17.12 39.64
N ILE A 192 -23.82 16.42 39.88
CA ILE A 192 -24.51 15.55 38.92
C ILE A 192 -25.67 16.24 38.17
N ILE A 193 -26.07 17.45 38.60
CA ILE A 193 -27.06 18.27 37.91
C ILE A 193 -26.36 19.22 36.93
#